data_d4facca3486520c871756e3f47b66172
#
_entry.id   d4facca3486520c871756e3f47b66172
#
_cell.length_a   1.000
_cell.length_b   1.000
_cell.length_c   1.000
_cell.angle_alpha   90.00
_cell.angle_beta   90.00
_cell.angle_gamma   90.00
#
_symmetry.space_group_name_H-M   'P 1'
#
loop_
_entity.id
_entity.type
_entity.pdbx_description
1 polymer ?
#
loop_
_entity_poly.entity_id
_entity_poly.type
_entity_poly.pdbx_seq_one_letter_code
_entity_poly.pdbx_strand_id
1 'polypeptide(L)'
;MLKRVLTACVLIPLLVLILFFSHTLAYPIAWAILAGIAIFEIFRVNGRGRDWLLSIPAYLFAVGLPFGFYPFSESASGGYGAKITFAAALVYFLWVIAVTVFRRGTFAFSEAATVFTATLYIAVGFAALSAIRYGVALGAYLCLLVFIGPWVTDTFAYFTGRFFGRHKLIPEVSPKKTVEGSVGGTVFCIVGYIVFGLVMQFGYGFTVNYAMLAVAGLLVAVISQIGDLIASLIKREHGIKDYGNIFPGHGGVMDRFDSVLTTSILLWLLAQIGGGFAFLW
;
A
#
# COMPACT_ATOMS: atom_id res chain seq x y z
N MET A 1 -18.12 -19.60 0.11
CA MET A 1 -17.24 -19.55 1.27
C MET A 1 -15.93 -20.32 1.03
N LEU A 2 -15.96 -21.57 0.58
CA LEU A 2 -14.77 -22.41 0.38
C LEU A 2 -13.67 -21.75 -0.46
N LYS A 3 -14.00 -21.15 -1.61
CA LYS A 3 -13.02 -20.46 -2.48
C LYS A 3 -12.28 -19.33 -1.75
N ARG A 4 -12.94 -18.57 -0.87
CA ARG A 4 -12.31 -17.51 -0.10
C ARG A 4 -11.32 -18.07 0.94
N VAL A 5 -11.73 -19.08 1.69
CA VAL A 5 -10.84 -19.71 2.67
C VAL A 5 -9.60 -20.28 1.99
N LEU A 6 -9.76 -21.03 0.88
CA LEU A 6 -8.65 -21.58 0.11
C LEU A 6 -7.69 -20.49 -0.38
N THR A 7 -8.20 -19.39 -0.91
CA THR A 7 -7.34 -18.27 -1.37
C THR A 7 -6.58 -17.63 -0.21
N ALA A 8 -7.21 -17.42 0.95
CA ALA A 8 -6.55 -16.89 2.15
C ALA A 8 -5.45 -17.85 2.66
N CYS A 9 -5.73 -19.17 2.65
CA CYS A 9 -4.75 -20.20 3.02
C CYS A 9 -3.53 -20.25 2.10
N VAL A 10 -3.60 -19.71 0.89
CA VAL A 10 -2.45 -19.60 -0.03
C VAL A 10 -1.76 -18.25 0.11
N LEU A 11 -2.52 -17.15 0.17
CA LEU A 11 -1.96 -15.79 0.18
C LEU A 11 -1.21 -15.46 1.47
N ILE A 12 -1.70 -15.92 2.63
CA ILE A 12 -1.03 -15.65 3.91
C ILE A 12 0.34 -16.35 3.98
N PRO A 13 0.48 -17.66 3.72
CA PRO A 13 1.79 -18.31 3.66
C PRO A 13 2.71 -17.71 2.60
N LEU A 14 2.20 -17.32 1.44
CA LEU A 14 2.99 -16.66 0.40
C LEU A 14 3.56 -15.33 0.89
N LEU A 15 2.76 -14.51 1.56
CA LEU A 15 3.22 -13.26 2.14
C LEU A 15 4.27 -13.51 3.24
N VAL A 16 4.04 -14.48 4.13
CA VAL A 16 5.03 -14.87 5.15
C VAL A 16 6.34 -15.31 4.49
N LEU A 17 6.28 -16.08 3.42
CA LEU A 17 7.45 -16.50 2.66
C LEU A 17 8.20 -15.29 2.05
N ILE A 18 7.48 -14.35 1.44
CA ILE A 18 8.06 -13.12 0.90
C ILE A 18 8.77 -12.31 2.01
N LEU A 19 8.16 -12.17 3.17
CA LEU A 19 8.73 -11.47 4.32
C LEU A 19 9.94 -12.21 4.91
N PHE A 20 9.89 -13.54 4.96
CA PHE A 20 11.02 -14.37 5.42
C PHE A 20 12.24 -14.21 4.51
N PHE A 21 12.03 -14.24 3.19
CA PHE A 21 13.09 -14.02 2.20
C PHE A 21 13.35 -12.54 1.89
N SER A 22 12.91 -11.63 2.77
CA SER A 22 13.05 -10.18 2.55
C SER A 22 14.48 -9.67 2.47
N HIS A 23 15.48 -10.47 2.83
CA HIS A 23 16.90 -10.17 2.67
C HIS A 23 17.44 -10.45 1.26
N THR A 24 16.64 -11.06 0.39
CA THR A 24 17.02 -11.45 -0.98
C THR A 24 16.30 -10.62 -2.04
N LEU A 25 16.76 -10.74 -3.31
CA LEU A 25 16.09 -10.15 -4.48
C LEU A 25 14.63 -10.63 -4.66
N ALA A 26 14.24 -11.75 -4.06
CA ALA A 26 12.86 -12.24 -4.12
C ALA A 26 11.85 -11.21 -3.58
N TYR A 27 12.26 -10.40 -2.59
CA TYR A 27 11.40 -9.39 -2.00
C TYR A 27 11.01 -8.26 -2.97
N PRO A 28 11.95 -7.49 -3.56
CA PRO A 28 11.58 -6.48 -4.53
C PRO A 28 10.97 -7.07 -5.80
N ILE A 29 11.33 -8.29 -6.22
CA ILE A 29 10.69 -8.98 -7.36
C ILE A 29 9.20 -9.22 -7.06
N ALA A 30 8.86 -9.70 -5.88
CA ALA A 30 7.47 -9.95 -5.51
C ALA A 30 6.63 -8.66 -5.57
N TRP A 31 7.13 -7.56 -5.02
CA TRP A 31 6.44 -6.26 -5.07
C TRP A 31 6.36 -5.69 -6.49
N ALA A 32 7.39 -5.87 -7.30
CA ALA A 32 7.40 -5.47 -8.70
C ALA A 32 6.35 -6.22 -9.53
N ILE A 33 6.19 -7.53 -9.31
CA ILE A 33 5.15 -8.34 -9.96
C ILE A 33 3.76 -7.82 -9.55
N LEU A 34 3.51 -7.62 -8.25
CA LEU A 34 2.23 -7.13 -7.76
C LEU A 34 1.94 -5.70 -8.25
N ALA A 35 2.95 -4.83 -8.30
CA ALA A 35 2.82 -3.49 -8.88
C ALA A 35 2.43 -3.56 -10.37
N GLY A 36 3.07 -4.41 -11.15
CA GLY A 36 2.72 -4.64 -12.56
C GLY A 36 1.28 -5.09 -12.74
N ILE A 37 0.83 -6.05 -11.92
CA ILE A 37 -0.57 -6.51 -11.95
C ILE A 37 -1.53 -5.39 -11.57
N ALA A 38 -1.23 -4.61 -10.54
CA ALA A 38 -2.05 -3.49 -10.10
C ALA A 38 -2.16 -2.40 -11.18
N ILE A 39 -1.06 -2.08 -11.90
CA ILE A 39 -1.08 -1.20 -13.08
C ILE A 39 -1.98 -1.76 -14.17
N PHE A 40 -1.88 -3.06 -14.47
CA PHE A 40 -2.77 -3.69 -15.44
C PHE A 40 -4.24 -3.53 -15.05
N GLU A 41 -4.58 -3.77 -13.79
CA GLU A 41 -5.95 -3.66 -13.28
C GLU A 41 -6.48 -2.23 -13.42
N ILE A 42 -5.71 -1.23 -13.00
CA ILE A 42 -6.15 0.17 -13.03
C ILE A 42 -6.27 0.70 -14.46
N PHE A 43 -5.34 0.36 -15.35
CA PHE A 43 -5.40 0.76 -16.76
C PHE A 43 -6.57 0.11 -17.50
N ARG A 44 -6.89 -1.14 -17.16
CA ARG A 44 -8.06 -1.83 -17.69
C ARG A 44 -9.35 -1.16 -17.27
N VAL A 45 -9.46 -0.78 -15.99
CA VAL A 45 -10.64 -0.09 -15.44
C VAL A 45 -10.84 1.27 -16.09
N ASN A 46 -9.77 2.01 -16.34
CA ASN A 46 -9.81 3.30 -17.03
C ASN A 46 -9.97 3.19 -18.57
N GLY A 47 -10.18 2.00 -19.14
CA GLY A 47 -10.32 1.81 -20.59
C GLY A 47 -9.05 2.04 -21.40
N ARG A 48 -7.89 2.22 -20.73
CA ARG A 48 -6.60 2.56 -21.37
C ARG A 48 -5.62 1.38 -21.43
N GLY A 49 -6.09 0.15 -21.17
CA GLY A 49 -5.23 -1.04 -21.12
C GLY A 49 -4.45 -1.35 -22.40
N ARG A 50 -4.92 -0.87 -23.57
CA ARG A 50 -4.24 -1.04 -24.86
C ARG A 50 -3.43 0.18 -25.29
N ASP A 51 -3.38 1.24 -24.48
CA ASP A 51 -2.64 2.45 -24.77
C ASP A 51 -1.17 2.29 -24.37
N TRP A 52 -0.36 1.73 -25.28
CA TRP A 52 1.04 1.41 -25.04
C TRP A 52 1.92 2.63 -24.72
N LEU A 53 1.57 3.83 -25.22
CA LEU A 53 2.30 5.07 -24.92
C LEU A 53 2.13 5.48 -23.45
N LEU A 54 1.02 5.16 -22.83
CA LEU A 54 0.77 5.41 -21.40
C LEU A 54 1.14 4.22 -20.53
N SER A 55 0.81 2.99 -20.98
CA SER A 55 0.96 1.80 -20.14
C SER A 55 2.42 1.36 -20.00
N ILE A 56 3.24 1.37 -21.08
CA ILE A 56 4.64 0.94 -20.98
C ILE A 56 5.44 1.78 -19.99
N PRO A 57 5.43 3.13 -20.04
CA PRO A 57 6.13 3.94 -19.04
C PRO A 57 5.58 3.75 -17.63
N ALA A 58 4.26 3.54 -17.46
CA ALA A 58 3.66 3.23 -16.18
C ALA A 58 4.17 1.91 -15.60
N TYR A 59 4.27 0.86 -16.44
CA TYR A 59 4.85 -0.42 -16.03
C TYR A 59 6.32 -0.28 -15.65
N LEU A 60 7.12 0.39 -16.49
CA LEU A 60 8.55 0.58 -16.19
C LEU A 60 8.75 1.33 -14.88
N PHE A 61 7.95 2.36 -14.64
CA PHE A 61 7.97 3.12 -13.41
C PHE A 61 7.56 2.26 -12.20
N ALA A 62 6.41 1.60 -12.25
CA ALA A 62 5.88 0.85 -11.11
C ALA A 62 6.67 -0.42 -10.79
N VAL A 63 7.14 -1.15 -11.81
CA VAL A 63 7.93 -2.37 -11.65
C VAL A 63 9.38 -2.05 -11.26
N GLY A 64 9.93 -0.94 -11.75
CA GLY A 64 11.33 -0.56 -11.49
C GLY A 64 11.57 -0.02 -10.08
N LEU A 65 10.62 0.74 -9.51
CA LEU A 65 10.83 1.44 -8.24
C LEU A 65 11.15 0.55 -7.03
N PRO A 66 10.54 -0.64 -6.82
CA PRO A 66 10.90 -1.52 -5.71
C PRO A 66 12.38 -1.90 -5.68
N PHE A 67 13.05 -1.98 -6.85
CA PHE A 67 14.47 -2.29 -6.95
C PHE A 67 15.37 -1.10 -6.60
N GLY A 68 14.89 0.14 -6.70
CA GLY A 68 15.65 1.35 -6.38
C GLY A 68 16.14 1.42 -4.93
N PHE A 69 15.53 0.66 -4.04
CA PHE A 69 15.89 0.58 -2.62
C PHE A 69 16.70 -0.67 -2.27
N TYR A 70 16.86 -1.61 -3.20
CA TYR A 70 17.62 -2.83 -2.95
C TYR A 70 19.14 -2.53 -2.93
N PRO A 71 19.89 -2.99 -1.91
CA PRO A 71 21.32 -2.75 -1.82
C PRO A 71 22.09 -3.68 -2.79
N PHE A 72 22.22 -3.29 -4.06
CA PHE A 72 23.00 -4.01 -5.05
C PHE A 72 24.53 -3.97 -4.76
N SER A 73 24.99 -3.02 -3.93
CA SER A 73 26.35 -2.95 -3.42
C SER A 73 26.34 -2.40 -1.99
N GLU A 74 27.38 -2.74 -1.21
CA GLU A 74 27.55 -2.26 0.16
C GLU A 74 27.65 -0.71 0.25
N SER A 75 28.09 -0.07 -0.83
CA SER A 75 28.19 1.39 -0.95
C SER A 75 26.84 2.08 -1.23
N ALA A 76 25.83 1.34 -1.61
CA ALA A 76 24.51 1.88 -1.93
C ALA A 76 23.65 2.07 -0.67
N SER A 77 24.15 2.84 0.29
CA SER A 77 23.37 3.24 1.47
C SER A 77 22.13 4.05 1.06
N GLY A 78 20.98 3.72 1.65
CA GLY A 78 19.60 4.13 1.42
C GLY A 78 19.21 5.53 0.91
N GLY A 79 20.13 6.46 0.72
CA GLY A 79 19.84 7.81 0.21
C GLY A 79 19.57 7.89 -1.30
N TYR A 80 20.05 6.93 -2.07
CA TYR A 80 19.85 6.94 -3.54
C TYR A 80 18.43 6.52 -3.96
N GLY A 81 17.80 5.59 -3.26
CA GLY A 81 16.46 5.10 -3.59
C GLY A 81 15.40 6.20 -3.63
N ALA A 82 15.40 7.10 -2.63
CA ALA A 82 14.47 8.23 -2.60
C ALA A 82 14.71 9.22 -3.75
N LYS A 83 16.00 9.49 -4.09
CA LYS A 83 16.36 10.36 -5.22
C LYS A 83 15.94 9.74 -6.56
N ILE A 84 16.16 8.44 -6.74
CA ILE A 84 15.74 7.70 -7.94
C ILE A 84 14.20 7.74 -8.05
N THR A 85 13.48 7.49 -6.96
CA THR A 85 12.02 7.54 -6.93
C THR A 85 11.52 8.92 -7.35
N PHE A 86 12.09 10.00 -6.79
CA PHE A 86 11.71 11.36 -7.13
C PHE A 86 12.02 11.70 -8.59
N ALA A 87 13.22 11.39 -9.06
CA ALA A 87 13.61 11.62 -10.46
C ALA A 87 12.73 10.83 -11.44
N ALA A 88 12.46 9.56 -11.16
CA ALA A 88 11.60 8.73 -11.99
C ALA A 88 10.15 9.25 -12.01
N ALA A 89 9.64 9.74 -10.87
CA ALA A 89 8.31 10.35 -10.81
C ALA A 89 8.22 11.61 -11.66
N LEU A 90 9.27 12.48 -11.65
CA LEU A 90 9.33 13.68 -12.49
C LEU A 90 9.39 13.31 -13.98
N VAL A 91 10.21 12.34 -14.37
CA VAL A 91 10.30 11.87 -15.76
C VAL A 91 8.96 11.31 -16.23
N TYR A 92 8.31 10.49 -15.41
CA TYR A 92 6.99 9.96 -15.70
C TYR A 92 5.93 11.05 -15.81
N PHE A 93 5.95 12.05 -14.93
CA PHE A 93 5.08 13.22 -14.98
C PHE A 93 5.23 14.00 -16.30
N LEU A 94 6.48 14.32 -16.68
CA LEU A 94 6.77 15.03 -17.92
C LEU A 94 6.33 14.22 -19.15
N TRP A 95 6.49 12.90 -19.11
CA TRP A 95 6.02 12.01 -20.16
C TRP A 95 4.50 12.07 -20.31
N VAL A 96 3.75 11.94 -19.21
CA VAL A 96 2.28 11.98 -19.25
C VAL A 96 1.78 13.33 -19.78
N ILE A 97 2.40 14.45 -19.35
CA ILE A 97 2.08 15.78 -19.86
C ILE A 97 2.38 15.87 -21.38
N ALA A 98 3.54 15.42 -21.83
CA ALA A 98 3.89 15.43 -23.23
C ALA A 98 2.87 14.64 -24.06
N VAL A 99 2.52 13.42 -23.64
CA VAL A 99 1.50 12.61 -24.32
C VAL A 99 0.15 13.34 -24.36
N THR A 100 -0.22 14.04 -23.29
CA THR A 100 -1.48 14.81 -23.23
C THR A 100 -1.49 15.93 -24.26
N VAL A 101 -0.39 16.67 -24.38
CA VAL A 101 -0.25 17.77 -25.38
C VAL A 101 -0.31 17.23 -26.80
N PHE A 102 0.47 16.19 -27.12
CA PHE A 102 0.52 15.62 -28.47
C PHE A 102 -0.75 14.86 -28.88
N ARG A 103 -1.55 14.40 -27.91
CA ARG A 103 -2.84 13.72 -28.14
C ARG A 103 -4.05 14.62 -27.89
N ARG A 104 -3.89 15.91 -28.11
CA ARG A 104 -4.97 16.88 -27.97
C ARG A 104 -6.25 16.43 -28.70
N GLY A 105 -7.37 16.42 -27.96
CA GLY A 105 -8.68 16.01 -28.48
C GLY A 105 -9.01 14.51 -28.33
N THR A 106 -8.01 13.65 -28.05
CA THR A 106 -8.24 12.21 -27.82
C THR A 106 -7.86 11.73 -26.43
N PHE A 107 -7.15 12.56 -25.67
CA PHE A 107 -6.73 12.31 -24.30
C PHE A 107 -6.88 13.59 -23.46
N ALA A 108 -7.87 13.61 -22.58
CA ALA A 108 -8.17 14.79 -21.77
C ALA A 108 -7.17 14.92 -20.60
N PHE A 109 -6.94 16.16 -20.15
CA PHE A 109 -6.08 16.42 -18.99
C PHE A 109 -6.56 15.73 -17.70
N SER A 110 -7.88 15.62 -17.51
CA SER A 110 -8.47 14.87 -16.38
C SER A 110 -8.11 13.38 -16.41
N GLU A 111 -8.10 12.76 -17.60
CA GLU A 111 -7.66 11.38 -17.78
C GLU A 111 -6.16 11.22 -17.51
N ALA A 112 -5.35 12.19 -17.96
CA ALA A 112 -3.92 12.23 -17.68
C ALA A 112 -3.64 12.32 -16.17
N ALA A 113 -4.36 13.18 -15.46
CA ALA A 113 -4.25 13.32 -14.01
C ALA A 113 -4.64 12.02 -13.28
N THR A 114 -5.70 11.35 -13.73
CA THR A 114 -6.13 10.05 -13.19
C THR A 114 -5.06 8.98 -13.39
N VAL A 115 -4.55 8.84 -14.63
CA VAL A 115 -3.50 7.87 -14.96
C VAL A 115 -2.23 8.13 -14.16
N PHE A 116 -1.79 9.40 -14.10
CA PHE A 116 -0.60 9.77 -13.33
C PHE A 116 -0.76 9.48 -11.84
N THR A 117 -1.86 9.95 -11.23
CA THR A 117 -2.11 9.80 -9.80
C THR A 117 -2.22 8.32 -9.40
N ALA A 118 -2.97 7.53 -10.16
CA ALA A 118 -3.14 6.11 -9.88
C ALA A 118 -1.81 5.34 -10.05
N THR A 119 -1.04 5.65 -11.09
CA THR A 119 0.28 5.02 -11.30
C THR A 119 1.26 5.40 -10.20
N LEU A 120 1.32 6.67 -9.81
CA LEU A 120 2.18 7.15 -8.74
C LEU A 120 1.83 6.47 -7.40
N TYR A 121 0.54 6.40 -7.09
CA TYR A 121 0.03 5.74 -5.88
C TYR A 121 0.48 4.27 -5.80
N ILE A 122 0.30 3.51 -6.87
CA ILE A 122 0.69 2.10 -6.94
C ILE A 122 2.20 1.96 -6.85
N ALA A 123 2.94 2.70 -7.68
CA ALA A 123 4.38 2.60 -7.80
C ALA A 123 5.09 2.95 -6.47
N VAL A 124 4.73 4.08 -5.86
CA VAL A 124 5.31 4.53 -4.60
C VAL A 124 4.87 3.63 -3.44
N GLY A 125 3.62 3.16 -3.43
CA GLY A 125 3.11 2.25 -2.40
C GLY A 125 3.89 0.93 -2.34
N PHE A 126 4.11 0.28 -3.47
CA PHE A 126 4.92 -0.96 -3.51
C PHE A 126 6.42 -0.69 -3.29
N ALA A 127 6.95 0.43 -3.79
CA ALA A 127 8.35 0.81 -3.52
C ALA A 127 8.59 1.12 -2.04
N ALA A 128 7.63 1.70 -1.34
CA ALA A 128 7.73 2.01 0.08
C ALA A 128 7.94 0.76 0.94
N LEU A 129 7.40 -0.40 0.55
CA LEU A 129 7.68 -1.68 1.22
C LEU A 129 9.20 -2.03 1.14
N SER A 130 9.81 -1.87 -0.03
CA SER A 130 11.26 -2.03 -0.19
C SER A 130 12.04 -0.93 0.54
N ALA A 131 11.54 0.29 0.52
CA ALA A 131 12.15 1.43 1.20
C ALA A 131 12.19 1.24 2.72
N ILE A 132 11.12 0.76 3.33
CA ILE A 132 11.08 0.40 4.75
C ILE A 132 12.07 -0.73 5.03
N ARG A 133 12.05 -1.79 4.21
CA ARG A 133 12.86 -2.99 4.44
C ARG A 133 14.37 -2.72 4.39
N TYR A 134 14.81 -1.92 3.43
CA TYR A 134 16.24 -1.72 3.16
C TYR A 134 16.76 -0.34 3.57
N GLY A 135 15.89 0.65 3.66
CA GLY A 135 16.28 2.03 3.96
C GLY A 135 16.13 2.44 5.43
N VAL A 136 15.60 1.56 6.28
CA VAL A 136 15.34 1.86 7.70
C VAL A 136 15.99 0.81 8.60
N ALA A 137 16.61 1.23 9.69
CA ALA A 137 17.08 0.33 10.73
C ALA A 137 15.91 -0.52 11.24
N LEU A 138 16.17 -1.83 11.47
CA LEU A 138 15.13 -2.79 11.87
C LEU A 138 13.96 -2.93 10.88
N GLY A 139 14.15 -2.52 9.60
CA GLY A 139 13.11 -2.52 8.57
C GLY A 139 12.44 -3.87 8.36
N ALA A 140 13.12 -4.98 8.63
CA ALA A 140 12.53 -6.32 8.58
C ALA A 140 11.35 -6.50 9.55
N TYR A 141 11.46 -5.92 10.76
CA TYR A 141 10.39 -5.95 11.77
C TYR A 141 9.34 -4.89 11.48
N LEU A 142 9.77 -3.70 11.03
CA LEU A 142 8.86 -2.59 10.73
C LEU A 142 7.94 -2.86 9.55
N CYS A 143 8.38 -3.67 8.58
CA CYS A 143 7.52 -4.16 7.50
C CYS A 143 6.27 -4.90 8.01
N LEU A 144 6.33 -5.54 9.18
CA LEU A 144 5.17 -6.23 9.76
C LEU A 144 4.05 -5.24 10.12
N LEU A 145 4.42 -4.03 10.59
CA LEU A 145 3.45 -2.99 10.95
C LEU A 145 2.62 -2.53 9.75
N VAL A 146 3.21 -2.58 8.53
CA VAL A 146 2.49 -2.24 7.29
C VAL A 146 1.27 -3.14 7.07
N PHE A 147 1.34 -4.41 7.50
CA PHE A 147 0.26 -5.40 7.35
C PHE A 147 -0.62 -5.47 8.59
N ILE A 148 -0.02 -5.43 9.80
CA ILE A 148 -0.76 -5.46 11.08
C ILE A 148 -1.78 -4.32 11.12
N GLY A 149 -1.39 -3.09 10.73
CA GLY A 149 -2.26 -1.93 10.78
C GLY A 149 -3.58 -2.11 10.04
N PRO A 150 -3.58 -2.28 8.71
CA PRO A 150 -4.80 -2.46 7.93
C PRO A 150 -5.62 -3.69 8.38
N TRP A 151 -4.97 -4.83 8.61
CA TRP A 151 -5.68 -6.06 8.97
C TRP A 151 -6.40 -5.98 10.31
N VAL A 152 -5.75 -5.40 11.31
CA VAL A 152 -6.36 -5.17 12.63
C VAL A 152 -7.48 -4.14 12.49
N THR A 153 -7.21 -3.03 11.79
CA THR A 153 -8.22 -1.99 11.56
C THR A 153 -9.48 -2.55 10.89
N ASP A 154 -9.35 -3.28 9.79
CA ASP A 154 -10.49 -3.81 9.03
C ASP A 154 -11.25 -4.86 9.82
N THR A 155 -10.52 -5.75 10.50
CA THR A 155 -11.14 -6.81 11.32
C THR A 155 -11.98 -6.21 12.44
N PHE A 156 -11.42 -5.30 13.21
CA PHE A 156 -12.12 -4.73 14.35
C PHE A 156 -13.14 -3.66 13.94
N ALA A 157 -12.91 -2.94 12.82
CA ALA A 157 -13.93 -2.09 12.24
C ALA A 157 -15.17 -2.89 11.81
N TYR A 158 -14.97 -4.08 11.23
CA TYR A 158 -16.08 -4.97 10.89
C TYR A 158 -16.85 -5.44 12.13
N PHE A 159 -16.17 -5.95 13.15
CA PHE A 159 -16.85 -6.44 14.36
C PHE A 159 -17.53 -5.31 15.13
N THR A 160 -16.83 -4.20 15.38
CA THR A 160 -17.40 -3.05 16.09
C THR A 160 -18.57 -2.45 15.31
N GLY A 161 -18.42 -2.30 14.00
CA GLY A 161 -19.50 -1.80 13.14
C GLY A 161 -20.70 -2.73 13.07
N ARG A 162 -20.50 -4.05 13.19
CA ARG A 162 -21.59 -5.02 13.20
C ARG A 162 -22.36 -5.03 14.53
N PHE A 163 -21.65 -4.89 15.66
CA PHE A 163 -22.28 -4.99 16.98
C PHE A 163 -22.81 -3.64 17.49
N PHE A 164 -22.12 -2.55 17.17
CA PHE A 164 -22.42 -1.22 17.71
C PHE A 164 -22.75 -0.17 16.65
N GLY A 165 -22.60 -0.47 15.35
CA GLY A 165 -22.77 0.48 14.26
C GLY A 165 -24.21 0.98 14.12
N ARG A 166 -24.36 2.30 14.22
CA ARG A 166 -25.63 3.01 14.06
C ARG A 166 -25.56 4.04 12.93
N HIS A 167 -24.41 4.71 12.79
CA HIS A 167 -24.22 5.78 11.83
C HIS A 167 -23.35 5.31 10.67
N LYS A 168 -23.83 5.51 9.43
CA LYS A 168 -23.05 5.19 8.22
C LYS A 168 -21.93 6.19 8.05
N LEU A 169 -20.72 5.71 7.62
CA LEU A 169 -19.55 6.56 7.42
C LEU A 169 -19.67 7.34 6.10
N ILE A 170 -19.74 6.63 4.96
CA ILE A 170 -19.91 7.21 3.62
C ILE A 170 -20.79 6.24 2.80
N PRO A 171 -22.12 6.36 2.85
CA PRO A 171 -23.03 5.40 2.23
C PRO A 171 -22.86 5.22 0.73
N GLU A 172 -22.52 6.31 0.02
CA GLU A 172 -22.39 6.34 -1.43
C GLU A 172 -21.17 5.55 -1.93
N VAL A 173 -20.10 5.52 -1.14
CA VAL A 173 -18.82 4.83 -1.49
C VAL A 173 -18.81 3.42 -0.92
N SER A 174 -19.09 3.29 0.38
CA SER A 174 -19.05 2.02 1.11
C SER A 174 -20.24 1.89 2.07
N PRO A 175 -21.38 1.33 1.62
CA PRO A 175 -22.65 1.32 2.38
C PRO A 175 -22.58 0.47 3.66
N LYS A 176 -21.56 -0.35 3.83
CA LYS A 176 -21.40 -1.21 5.01
C LYS A 176 -20.56 -0.59 6.13
N LYS A 177 -19.71 0.39 5.82
CA LYS A 177 -18.87 1.05 6.83
C LYS A 177 -19.68 1.96 7.75
N THR A 178 -19.33 1.95 9.04
CA THR A 178 -19.97 2.76 10.09
C THR A 178 -18.94 3.60 10.82
N VAL A 179 -19.37 4.70 11.39
CA VAL A 179 -18.53 5.60 12.21
C VAL A 179 -17.99 4.86 13.43
N GLU A 180 -18.86 4.11 14.13
CA GLU A 180 -18.49 3.33 15.30
C GLU A 180 -17.49 2.23 14.94
N GLY A 181 -17.67 1.61 13.75
CA GLY A 181 -16.70 0.67 13.21
C GLY A 181 -15.34 1.32 12.96
N SER A 182 -15.33 2.51 12.35
CA SER A 182 -14.10 3.27 12.09
C SER A 182 -13.34 3.59 13.39
N VAL A 183 -14.05 4.07 14.41
CA VAL A 183 -13.45 4.35 15.74
C VAL A 183 -12.93 3.07 16.39
N GLY A 184 -13.71 1.99 16.37
CA GLY A 184 -13.29 0.70 16.92
C GLY A 184 -12.04 0.15 16.23
N GLY A 185 -12.02 0.16 14.88
CA GLY A 185 -10.85 -0.24 14.12
C GLY A 185 -9.60 0.58 14.48
N THR A 186 -9.75 1.89 14.66
CA THR A 186 -8.68 2.80 15.08
C THR A 186 -8.13 2.45 16.47
N VAL A 187 -9.01 2.27 17.46
CA VAL A 187 -8.60 1.89 18.82
C VAL A 187 -7.85 0.57 18.82
N PHE A 188 -8.37 -0.44 18.14
CA PHE A 188 -7.70 -1.75 18.11
C PHE A 188 -6.41 -1.75 17.27
N CYS A 189 -6.27 -0.89 16.28
CA CYS A 189 -5.00 -0.70 15.57
C CYS A 189 -3.92 -0.16 16.52
N ILE A 190 -4.24 0.84 17.33
CA ILE A 190 -3.34 1.37 18.36
C ILE A 190 -2.92 0.23 19.31
N VAL A 191 -3.88 -0.55 19.80
CA VAL A 191 -3.61 -1.72 20.66
C VAL A 191 -2.71 -2.73 19.95
N GLY A 192 -2.96 -3.04 18.67
CA GLY A 192 -2.14 -3.95 17.87
C GLY A 192 -0.68 -3.48 17.74
N TYR A 193 -0.46 -2.17 17.59
CA TYR A 193 0.87 -1.57 17.55
C TYR A 193 1.57 -1.65 18.92
N ILE A 194 0.84 -1.40 20.00
CA ILE A 194 1.37 -1.57 21.36
C ILE A 194 1.74 -3.04 21.64
N VAL A 195 0.88 -3.98 21.25
CA VAL A 195 1.16 -5.43 21.38
C VAL A 195 2.40 -5.81 20.56
N PHE A 196 2.54 -5.30 19.35
CA PHE A 196 3.77 -5.48 18.58
C PHE A 196 5.00 -4.97 19.34
N GLY A 197 4.91 -3.78 19.94
CA GLY A 197 5.99 -3.21 20.77
C GLY A 197 6.32 -4.12 21.97
N LEU A 198 5.31 -4.67 22.67
CA LEU A 198 5.53 -5.61 23.77
C LEU A 198 6.26 -6.88 23.30
N VAL A 199 5.88 -7.44 22.15
CA VAL A 199 6.57 -8.60 21.56
C VAL A 199 8.02 -8.26 21.23
N MET A 200 8.29 -7.08 20.66
CA MET A 200 9.66 -6.63 20.37
C MET A 200 10.49 -6.42 21.64
N GLN A 201 9.90 -5.85 22.69
CA GLN A 201 10.60 -5.62 23.94
C GLN A 201 10.90 -6.92 24.69
N PHE A 202 9.89 -7.76 24.94
CA PHE A 202 10.05 -8.97 25.74
C PHE A 202 10.61 -10.17 24.97
N GLY A 203 10.36 -10.24 23.66
CA GLY A 203 10.83 -11.34 22.82
C GLY A 203 12.23 -11.12 22.23
N TYR A 204 12.57 -9.87 21.94
CA TYR A 204 13.81 -9.54 21.23
C TYR A 204 14.71 -8.54 21.98
N GLY A 205 14.29 -8.01 23.13
CA GLY A 205 15.08 -7.13 23.99
C GLY A 205 15.24 -5.69 23.46
N PHE A 206 14.42 -5.26 22.50
CA PHE A 206 14.45 -3.89 22.01
C PHE A 206 13.86 -2.91 23.03
N THR A 207 14.41 -1.70 23.09
CA THR A 207 13.74 -0.58 23.74
C THR A 207 12.65 -0.01 22.84
N VAL A 208 11.47 0.25 23.39
CA VAL A 208 10.28 0.61 22.61
C VAL A 208 9.69 1.92 23.10
N ASN A 209 9.47 2.83 22.16
CA ASN A 209 8.73 4.07 22.42
C ASN A 209 7.22 3.85 22.18
N TYR A 210 6.50 3.48 23.23
CA TYR A 210 5.06 3.20 23.14
C TYR A 210 4.20 4.40 22.74
N ALA A 211 4.60 5.61 23.12
CA ALA A 211 3.88 6.82 22.72
C ALA A 211 3.94 7.01 21.18
N MET A 212 5.12 6.83 20.60
CA MET A 212 5.28 6.89 19.14
C MET A 212 4.56 5.74 18.43
N LEU A 213 4.59 4.53 18.97
CA LEU A 213 3.82 3.42 18.42
C LEU A 213 2.31 3.69 18.46
N ALA A 214 1.80 4.27 19.53
CA ALA A 214 0.39 4.63 19.63
C ALA A 214 0.00 5.70 18.59
N VAL A 215 0.84 6.74 18.43
CA VAL A 215 0.62 7.76 17.40
C VAL A 215 0.68 7.17 15.99
N ALA A 216 1.65 6.29 15.71
CA ALA A 216 1.74 5.62 14.42
C ALA A 216 0.52 4.72 14.18
N GLY A 217 0.07 3.96 15.17
CA GLY A 217 -1.13 3.13 15.08
C GLY A 217 -2.39 3.96 14.79
N LEU A 218 -2.52 5.14 15.41
CA LEU A 218 -3.60 6.08 15.11
C LEU A 218 -3.54 6.55 13.65
N LEU A 219 -2.39 7.05 13.21
CA LEU A 219 -2.22 7.57 11.85
C LEU A 219 -2.42 6.48 10.79
N VAL A 220 -1.88 5.29 11.04
CA VAL A 220 -2.04 4.13 10.15
C VAL A 220 -3.50 3.69 10.06
N ALA A 221 -4.23 3.65 11.18
CA ALA A 221 -5.64 3.30 11.16
C ALA A 221 -6.46 4.29 10.30
N VAL A 222 -6.19 5.58 10.41
CA VAL A 222 -6.88 6.60 9.60
C VAL A 222 -6.52 6.44 8.13
N ILE A 223 -5.22 6.36 7.80
CA ILE A 223 -4.79 6.34 6.39
C ILE A 223 -5.17 5.03 5.68
N SER A 224 -5.16 3.89 6.38
CA SER A 224 -5.60 2.61 5.83
C SER A 224 -7.08 2.63 5.44
N GLN A 225 -7.93 3.22 6.28
CA GLN A 225 -9.35 3.40 5.99
C GLN A 225 -9.58 4.33 4.80
N ILE A 226 -8.78 5.40 4.67
CA ILE A 226 -8.80 6.30 3.51
C ILE A 226 -8.39 5.53 2.24
N GLY A 227 -7.37 4.68 2.31
CA GLY A 227 -6.91 3.86 1.18
C GLY A 227 -8.00 2.95 0.61
N ASP A 228 -8.70 2.22 1.48
CA ASP A 228 -9.85 1.39 1.08
C ASP A 228 -11.01 2.24 0.53
N LEU A 229 -11.27 3.42 1.11
CA LEU A 229 -12.31 4.32 0.61
C LEU A 229 -11.97 4.89 -0.77
N ILE A 230 -10.71 5.28 -1.03
CA ILE A 230 -10.23 5.74 -2.35
C ILE A 230 -10.42 4.64 -3.39
N ALA A 231 -9.97 3.42 -3.09
CA ALA A 231 -10.14 2.29 -4.00
C ALA A 231 -11.62 1.96 -4.24
N SER A 232 -12.44 2.07 -3.20
CA SER A 232 -13.89 1.87 -3.30
C SER A 232 -14.56 2.96 -4.14
N LEU A 233 -14.14 4.23 -4.00
CA LEU A 233 -14.64 5.37 -4.78
C LEU A 233 -14.37 5.15 -6.27
N ILE A 234 -13.12 4.85 -6.64
CA ILE A 234 -12.74 4.57 -8.04
C ILE A 234 -13.59 3.43 -8.62
N LYS A 235 -13.83 2.36 -7.84
CA LYS A 235 -14.72 1.27 -8.29
C LYS A 235 -16.13 1.74 -8.58
N ARG A 236 -16.70 2.63 -7.76
CA ARG A 236 -18.06 3.16 -7.98
C ARG A 236 -18.13 4.07 -9.20
N GLU A 237 -17.15 4.95 -9.39
CA GLU A 237 -17.09 5.82 -10.56
C GLU A 237 -17.04 5.06 -11.89
N HIS A 238 -16.40 3.87 -11.89
CA HIS A 238 -16.31 3.03 -13.08
C HIS A 238 -17.39 1.92 -13.15
N GLY A 239 -18.35 1.91 -12.24
CA GLY A 239 -19.43 0.91 -12.21
C GLY A 239 -18.98 -0.52 -11.98
N ILE A 240 -17.80 -0.73 -11.41
CA ILE A 240 -17.24 -2.05 -11.10
C ILE A 240 -17.33 -2.36 -9.61
N LYS A 241 -17.19 -3.64 -9.28
CA LYS A 241 -17.15 -4.12 -7.90
C LYS A 241 -15.73 -4.47 -7.45
N ASP A 242 -14.99 -5.15 -8.29
CA ASP A 242 -13.64 -5.63 -8.03
C ASP A 242 -12.73 -5.21 -9.19
N TYR A 243 -11.47 -4.85 -8.90
CA TYR A 243 -10.49 -4.45 -9.92
C TYR A 243 -10.04 -5.61 -10.80
N GLY A 244 -10.06 -6.83 -10.29
CA GLY A 244 -9.60 -8.01 -10.99
C GLY A 244 -10.23 -9.30 -10.48
N ASN A 245 -9.79 -10.43 -11.05
CA ASN A 245 -10.23 -11.77 -10.67
C ASN A 245 -9.03 -12.71 -10.42
N ILE A 246 -7.85 -12.14 -10.23
CA ILE A 246 -6.60 -12.91 -10.05
C ILE A 246 -6.68 -13.78 -8.78
N PHE A 247 -7.29 -13.25 -7.73
CA PHE A 247 -7.52 -14.00 -6.50
C PHE A 247 -8.97 -14.50 -6.46
N PRO A 248 -9.23 -15.80 -6.72
CA PRO A 248 -10.58 -16.35 -6.79
C PRO A 248 -11.40 -16.07 -5.52
N GLY A 249 -12.46 -15.27 -5.65
CA GLY A 249 -13.33 -14.86 -4.55
C GLY A 249 -12.80 -13.71 -3.69
N HIS A 250 -11.60 -13.17 -4.00
CA HIS A 250 -10.98 -12.03 -3.32
C HIS A 250 -10.75 -10.80 -4.22
N GLY A 251 -11.03 -10.88 -5.51
CA GLY A 251 -10.82 -9.78 -6.45
C GLY A 251 -9.42 -9.72 -7.03
N GLY A 252 -8.95 -8.54 -7.30
CA GLY A 252 -7.63 -8.24 -7.84
C GLY A 252 -6.57 -7.92 -6.78
N VAL A 253 -5.39 -7.55 -7.25
CA VAL A 253 -4.29 -7.06 -6.42
C VAL A 253 -4.66 -5.75 -5.76
N MET A 254 -5.25 -4.80 -6.52
CA MET A 254 -5.71 -3.52 -5.97
C MET A 254 -6.76 -3.69 -4.87
N ASP A 255 -7.64 -4.72 -4.97
CA ASP A 255 -8.64 -5.02 -3.94
C ASP A 255 -8.05 -5.55 -2.62
N ARG A 256 -6.78 -5.96 -2.62
CA ARG A 256 -6.10 -6.54 -1.44
C ARG A 256 -5.01 -5.66 -0.86
N PHE A 257 -4.50 -4.73 -1.66
CA PHE A 257 -3.39 -3.88 -1.27
C PHE A 257 -3.75 -2.40 -1.12
N ASP A 258 -5.00 -2.00 -1.37
CA ASP A 258 -5.48 -0.62 -1.29
C ASP A 258 -5.09 0.07 0.04
N SER A 259 -5.40 -0.53 1.17
CA SER A 259 -5.04 -0.05 2.50
C SER A 259 -3.54 -0.24 2.81
N VAL A 260 -2.92 -1.29 2.29
CA VAL A 260 -1.49 -1.57 2.48
C VAL A 260 -0.62 -0.53 1.78
N LEU A 261 -1.00 -0.11 0.56
CA LEU A 261 -0.26 0.90 -0.20
C LEU A 261 -0.24 2.25 0.51
N THR A 262 -1.36 2.73 1.03
CA THR A 262 -1.41 3.98 1.80
C THR A 262 -0.62 3.86 3.10
N THR A 263 -0.73 2.73 3.79
CA THR A 263 0.00 2.45 5.03
C THR A 263 1.51 2.42 4.80
N SER A 264 1.98 1.76 3.73
CA SER A 264 3.41 1.68 3.42
C SER A 264 4.02 3.06 3.13
N ILE A 265 3.30 3.90 2.37
CA ILE A 265 3.73 5.28 2.10
C ILE A 265 3.85 6.07 3.41
N LEU A 266 2.81 6.03 4.25
CA LEU A 266 2.80 6.75 5.52
C LEU A 266 3.94 6.28 6.44
N LEU A 267 4.11 4.98 6.64
CA LEU A 267 5.14 4.43 7.51
C LEU A 267 6.54 4.76 6.99
N TRP A 268 6.75 4.73 5.67
CA TRP A 268 8.00 5.18 5.09
C TRP A 268 8.26 6.67 5.34
N LEU A 269 7.26 7.54 5.16
CA LEU A 269 7.39 8.99 5.45
C LEU A 269 7.69 9.24 6.93
N LEU A 270 7.01 8.58 7.86
CA LEU A 270 7.28 8.69 9.28
C LEU A 270 8.71 8.26 9.61
N ALA A 271 9.22 7.21 8.95
CA ALA A 271 10.60 6.76 9.10
C ALA A 271 11.63 7.82 8.66
N GLN A 272 11.34 8.61 7.64
CA GLN A 272 12.24 9.67 7.18
C GLN A 272 12.23 10.88 8.12
N ILE A 273 11.10 11.24 8.69
CA ILE A 273 10.95 12.42 9.58
C ILE A 273 11.56 12.15 10.96
N GLY A 274 11.40 10.94 11.49
CA GLY A 274 11.80 10.58 12.84
C GLY A 274 13.28 10.16 13.02
N GLY A 275 14.17 10.40 12.05
CA GLY A 275 15.57 9.97 12.16
C GLY A 275 15.76 8.46 12.17
N GLY A 276 14.95 7.74 11.37
CA GLY A 276 14.92 6.28 11.30
C GLY A 276 14.06 5.67 12.40
N PHE A 277 12.78 5.93 12.39
CA PHE A 277 11.76 5.30 13.24
C PHE A 277 12.22 5.01 14.68
N ALA A 278 12.29 6.04 15.49
CA ALA A 278 12.62 5.90 16.91
C ALA A 278 11.51 5.21 17.72
N PHE A 279 10.91 4.14 17.18
CA PHE A 279 9.98 3.28 17.91
C PHE A 279 10.68 2.10 18.56
N LEU A 280 11.74 1.60 17.91
CA LEU A 280 12.56 0.48 18.34
C LEU A 280 14.02 0.92 18.33
N TRP A 281 14.74 0.61 19.39
CA TRP A 281 16.19 0.85 19.55
C TRP A 281 16.92 -0.46 19.77
#